data_b665de8f56c037a3d8988d04cee7f2bf
#
_entry.id   b665de8f56c037a3d8988d04cee7f2bf
#
_cell.length_a   1.000
_cell.length_b   1.000
_cell.length_c   1.000
_cell.angle_alpha   90.00
_cell.angle_beta   90.00
_cell.angle_gamma   90.00
#
_symmetry.space_group_name_H-M   'P 1'
#
loop_
_entity.id
_entity.type
_entity.pdbx_description
1 polymer ?
#
loop_
_entity_poly.entity_id
_entity_poly.type
_entity_poly.pdbx_seq_one_letter_code
_entity_poly.pdbx_strand_id
1 'polypeptide(L)'
;MASVLKNCDLCSEQFLVKFRYQVESDDSGVTYYCSQKCKQEATRQRGEATCTSCGAVFDPTYAFQRVEQGGTIHYYCSMDCRRPAVDDFRRRRTHHHQGPMRIAVLNQKGGTGKTTTTVSIGAGLAEAGYRVLIIDVDSQGHVGISLGCKGNYSLYHLMIENKPLAQCTVSARPNLDVVPGDDSLASAEIFLARQSEERDKYLRRVLGENRDYDFILLDCGPSLSLLNMNALTFADHLLVPVSCDYLSLIGVKQVLKTIKNINKVLLHPISILGILPTFYDMRNNISDESIKTLKGYFHDKVLPPIRVNTRLKEAPRHKQTIFEFARSSRGATDYQKIVDWLLEQNQQRAQASA
;
A
#
# COMPACT_ATOMS: atom_id res chain seq x y z
N MET A 1 12.37 5.03 -55.77
CA MET A 1 12.91 5.81 -54.64
C MET A 1 14.41 5.89 -54.82
N ALA A 2 14.99 7.06 -54.99
CA ALA A 2 16.46 7.21 -55.18
C ALA A 2 17.17 6.75 -53.90
N SER A 3 18.10 5.84 -54.09
CA SER A 3 18.97 5.31 -53.00
C SER A 3 19.92 6.42 -52.54
N VAL A 4 19.66 7.05 -51.42
CA VAL A 4 20.47 8.16 -50.90
C VAL A 4 21.57 7.55 -49.98
N LEU A 5 22.84 7.75 -50.33
CA LEU A 5 23.95 7.48 -49.47
C LEU A 5 23.93 8.42 -48.26
N LYS A 6 24.04 7.85 -47.04
CA LYS A 6 24.11 8.58 -45.78
C LYS A 6 25.32 8.14 -44.97
N ASN A 7 25.80 8.99 -44.11
CA ASN A 7 26.82 8.65 -43.10
C ASN A 7 26.12 8.22 -41.83
N CYS A 8 26.66 7.21 -41.18
CA CYS A 8 26.20 6.76 -39.88
C CYS A 8 26.61 7.78 -38.80
N ASP A 9 25.62 8.27 -38.03
CA ASP A 9 25.87 9.29 -37.00
C ASP A 9 26.69 8.73 -35.80
N LEU A 10 26.87 7.40 -35.69
CA LEU A 10 27.68 6.81 -34.65
C LEU A 10 29.11 6.49 -35.13
N CYS A 11 29.28 5.78 -36.27
CA CYS A 11 30.57 5.29 -36.73
C CYS A 11 31.11 5.98 -37.99
N SER A 12 30.37 6.95 -38.52
CA SER A 12 30.71 7.74 -39.72
C SER A 12 30.80 6.96 -41.03
N GLU A 13 30.49 5.65 -41.02
CA GLU A 13 30.55 4.80 -42.23
C GLU A 13 29.43 5.21 -43.22
N GLN A 14 29.78 5.26 -44.51
CA GLN A 14 28.82 5.52 -45.57
C GLN A 14 28.00 4.29 -45.92
N PHE A 15 26.69 4.42 -45.95
CA PHE A 15 25.76 3.33 -46.25
C PHE A 15 24.54 3.79 -47.01
N LEU A 16 23.86 2.81 -47.66
CA LEU A 16 22.58 3.03 -48.32
C LEU A 16 21.45 2.72 -47.33
N VAL A 17 20.52 3.66 -47.16
CA VAL A 17 19.32 3.42 -46.35
C VAL A 17 18.41 2.42 -47.05
N LYS A 18 18.30 1.21 -46.48
CA LYS A 18 17.48 0.10 -47.02
C LYS A 18 16.36 -0.31 -46.09
N PHE A 19 16.53 -0.04 -44.81
CA PHE A 19 15.62 -0.52 -43.77
C PHE A 19 15.11 0.62 -42.89
N ARG A 20 13.89 0.49 -42.42
CA ARG A 20 13.23 1.51 -41.58
C ARG A 20 13.99 1.82 -40.27
N TYR A 21 14.66 0.82 -39.69
CA TYR A 21 15.44 1.05 -38.44
C TYR A 21 16.69 1.93 -38.64
N GLN A 22 17.12 2.13 -39.88
CA GLN A 22 18.32 2.93 -40.21
C GLN A 22 18.04 4.44 -40.17
N VAL A 23 16.80 4.85 -39.99
CA VAL A 23 16.40 6.25 -39.93
C VAL A 23 15.57 6.47 -38.66
N GLU A 24 15.94 7.44 -37.87
CA GLU A 24 15.23 7.91 -36.70
C GLU A 24 14.99 9.41 -36.85
N SER A 25 13.77 9.87 -36.58
CA SER A 25 13.43 11.30 -36.65
C SER A 25 12.75 11.70 -35.35
N ASP A 26 13.28 12.73 -34.70
CA ASP A 26 12.72 13.36 -33.51
C ASP A 26 12.67 14.88 -33.68
N ASP A 27 12.25 15.61 -32.64
CA ASP A 27 12.15 17.07 -32.65
C ASP A 27 13.51 17.76 -32.83
N SER A 28 14.64 17.06 -32.71
CA SER A 28 16.01 17.58 -32.92
C SER A 28 16.53 17.33 -34.34
N GLY A 29 15.90 16.45 -35.14
CA GLY A 29 16.28 16.19 -36.53
C GLY A 29 16.18 14.73 -36.97
N VAL A 30 16.91 14.36 -38.03
CA VAL A 30 16.93 13.00 -38.60
C VAL A 30 18.32 12.37 -38.42
N THR A 31 18.35 11.24 -37.76
CA THR A 31 19.57 10.49 -37.44
C THR A 31 19.65 9.19 -38.28
N TYR A 32 20.85 8.80 -38.75
CA TYR A 32 21.04 7.67 -39.63
C TYR A 32 22.02 6.64 -39.04
N TYR A 33 21.70 5.35 -39.13
CA TYR A 33 22.52 4.25 -38.61
C TYR A 33 22.78 3.18 -39.66
N CYS A 34 24.08 2.81 -39.87
CA CYS A 34 24.47 1.82 -40.88
C CYS A 34 23.98 0.40 -40.50
N SER A 35 23.84 0.09 -39.21
CA SER A 35 23.45 -1.23 -38.69
C SER A 35 22.60 -1.12 -37.42
N GLN A 36 21.91 -2.21 -37.06
CA GLN A 36 21.22 -2.31 -35.78
C GLN A 36 22.17 -2.17 -34.59
N LYS A 37 23.41 -2.66 -34.72
CA LYS A 37 24.44 -2.53 -33.67
C LYS A 37 24.79 -1.06 -33.42
N CYS A 38 24.94 -0.24 -34.47
CA CYS A 38 25.21 1.19 -34.32
C CYS A 38 24.01 1.91 -33.71
N LYS A 39 22.81 1.54 -34.09
CA LYS A 39 21.59 2.10 -33.46
C LYS A 39 21.53 1.78 -31.98
N GLN A 40 21.75 0.54 -31.58
CA GLN A 40 21.74 0.12 -30.17
C GLN A 40 22.83 0.82 -29.34
N GLU A 41 24.01 1.01 -29.91
CA GLU A 41 25.13 1.68 -29.24
C GLU A 41 24.87 3.18 -29.06
N ALA A 42 24.32 3.84 -30.08
CA ALA A 42 23.89 5.25 -30.01
C ALA A 42 22.79 5.46 -28.97
N THR A 43 21.84 4.51 -28.88
CA THR A 43 20.78 4.46 -27.89
C THR A 43 21.32 4.36 -26.47
N ARG A 44 22.36 3.51 -26.24
CA ARG A 44 23.06 3.43 -24.96
C ARG A 44 23.74 4.74 -24.54
N GLN A 45 24.32 5.46 -25.48
CA GLN A 45 25.00 6.74 -25.22
C GLN A 45 24.02 7.88 -24.86
N ARG A 46 22.73 7.77 -25.24
CA ARG A 46 21.67 8.74 -24.92
C ARG A 46 21.02 8.55 -23.55
N GLY A 47 21.48 7.58 -22.74
CA GLY A 47 20.90 7.27 -21.44
C GLY A 47 19.74 6.29 -21.49
N GLU A 48 19.44 5.72 -22.64
CA GLU A 48 18.40 4.72 -22.82
C GLU A 48 18.81 3.37 -22.17
N ALA A 49 17.83 2.65 -21.69
CA ALA A 49 18.02 1.36 -21.03
C ALA A 49 17.43 0.21 -21.86
N THR A 50 18.01 -0.96 -21.72
CA THR A 50 17.47 -2.19 -22.33
C THR A 50 16.63 -2.93 -21.29
N CYS A 51 15.40 -3.25 -21.63
CA CYS A 51 14.52 -4.03 -20.78
C CYS A 51 15.10 -5.41 -20.48
N THR A 52 15.30 -5.73 -19.22
CA THR A 52 15.86 -7.00 -18.76
C THR A 52 14.95 -8.20 -19.13
N SER A 53 13.64 -7.97 -19.30
CA SER A 53 12.66 -9.01 -19.59
C SER A 53 12.46 -9.26 -21.09
N CYS A 54 12.23 -8.22 -21.90
CA CYS A 54 11.87 -8.37 -23.31
C CYS A 54 12.93 -7.87 -24.30
N GLY A 55 14.05 -7.29 -23.83
CA GLY A 55 15.11 -6.75 -24.68
C GLY A 55 14.80 -5.43 -25.38
N ALA A 56 13.61 -4.85 -25.18
CA ALA A 56 13.26 -3.57 -25.78
C ALA A 56 14.12 -2.44 -25.22
N VAL A 57 14.58 -1.54 -26.10
CA VAL A 57 15.28 -0.32 -25.71
C VAL A 57 14.26 0.78 -25.46
N PHE A 58 14.42 1.51 -24.37
CA PHE A 58 13.47 2.56 -23.96
C PHE A 58 14.16 3.60 -23.08
N ASP A 59 13.57 4.76 -22.97
CA ASP A 59 13.98 5.79 -22.03
C ASP A 59 13.33 5.53 -20.66
N PRO A 60 14.11 5.29 -19.59
CA PRO A 60 13.59 5.03 -18.26
C PRO A 60 13.08 6.30 -17.57
N THR A 61 11.93 6.79 -17.99
CA THR A 61 11.31 8.03 -17.50
C THR A 61 10.67 7.86 -16.12
N TYR A 62 10.25 6.63 -15.77
CA TYR A 62 9.50 6.36 -14.54
C TYR A 62 10.33 5.57 -13.53
N ALA A 63 10.16 5.90 -12.23
CA ALA A 63 10.89 5.24 -11.14
C ALA A 63 10.70 3.71 -11.10
N PHE A 64 9.53 3.20 -11.49
CA PHE A 64 9.28 1.76 -11.54
C PHE A 64 10.11 1.02 -12.58
N GLN A 65 10.61 1.73 -13.59
CA GLN A 65 11.40 1.14 -14.68
C GLN A 65 12.84 0.81 -14.29
N ARG A 66 13.32 1.34 -13.16
CA ARG A 66 14.65 1.08 -12.61
C ARG A 66 14.53 0.32 -11.28
N VAL A 67 15.18 -0.83 -11.19
CA VAL A 67 15.22 -1.65 -9.97
C VAL A 67 16.69 -1.98 -9.67
N GLU A 68 17.16 -1.61 -8.49
CA GLU A 68 18.48 -1.96 -8.01
C GLU A 68 18.37 -3.22 -7.13
N GLN A 69 19.14 -4.26 -7.48
CA GLN A 69 19.09 -5.55 -6.82
C GLN A 69 20.49 -6.13 -6.68
N GLY A 70 20.93 -6.35 -5.45
CA GLY A 70 22.26 -6.94 -5.18
C GLY A 70 23.42 -6.14 -5.79
N GLY A 71 23.32 -4.82 -5.88
CA GLY A 71 24.31 -3.95 -6.52
C GLY A 71 24.22 -3.90 -8.06
N THR A 72 23.23 -4.58 -8.65
CA THR A 72 22.99 -4.57 -10.11
C THR A 72 21.70 -3.82 -10.40
N ILE A 73 21.72 -2.94 -11.42
CA ILE A 73 20.54 -2.18 -11.86
C ILE A 73 19.87 -2.94 -13.00
N HIS A 74 18.60 -3.23 -12.84
CA HIS A 74 17.73 -3.84 -13.85
C HIS A 74 16.74 -2.82 -14.36
N TYR A 75 16.46 -2.85 -15.67
CA TYR A 75 15.53 -1.94 -16.32
C TYR A 75 14.35 -2.70 -16.95
N TYR A 76 13.13 -2.16 -16.85
CA TYR A 76 11.90 -2.76 -17.37
C TYR A 76 11.07 -1.72 -18.12
N CYS A 77 10.78 -1.97 -19.41
CA CYS A 77 10.05 -1.01 -20.26
C CYS A 77 8.59 -0.80 -19.85
N SER A 78 7.97 -1.78 -19.18
CA SER A 78 6.58 -1.74 -18.73
C SER A 78 6.42 -2.49 -17.41
N MET A 79 5.27 -2.30 -16.77
CA MET A 79 4.89 -3.08 -15.57
C MET A 79 4.74 -4.57 -15.87
N ASP A 80 4.29 -4.94 -17.08
CA ASP A 80 4.16 -6.35 -17.47
C ASP A 80 5.54 -7.02 -17.61
N CYS A 81 6.53 -6.31 -18.14
CA CYS A 81 7.91 -6.80 -18.18
C CYS A 81 8.56 -6.88 -16.79
N ARG A 82 8.16 -6.01 -15.87
CA ARG A 82 8.63 -6.04 -14.48
C ARG A 82 7.98 -7.14 -13.65
N ARG A 83 6.72 -7.51 -13.93
CA ARG A 83 5.93 -8.48 -13.17
C ARG A 83 6.65 -9.81 -12.93
N PRO A 84 7.24 -10.51 -13.92
CA PRO A 84 7.95 -11.77 -13.71
C PRO A 84 9.15 -11.63 -12.76
N ALA A 85 9.88 -10.53 -12.84
CA ALA A 85 11.03 -10.26 -11.95
C ALA A 85 10.57 -9.99 -10.51
N VAL A 86 9.43 -9.31 -10.33
CA VAL A 86 8.79 -9.12 -9.03
C VAL A 86 8.29 -10.46 -8.48
N ASP A 87 7.72 -11.33 -9.33
CA ASP A 87 7.24 -12.66 -8.93
C ASP A 87 8.39 -13.62 -8.57
N ASP A 88 9.54 -13.55 -9.26
CA ASP A 88 10.73 -14.32 -8.89
C ASP A 88 11.38 -13.80 -7.59
N PHE A 89 11.39 -12.48 -7.39
CA PHE A 89 11.80 -11.85 -6.13
C PHE A 89 10.85 -12.25 -4.97
N ARG A 90 9.55 -12.37 -5.26
CA ARG A 90 8.55 -12.88 -4.31
C ARG A 90 8.83 -14.32 -3.92
N ARG A 91 9.10 -15.22 -4.90
CA ARG A 91 9.43 -16.63 -4.64
C ARG A 91 10.68 -16.77 -3.77
N ARG A 92 11.67 -15.93 -3.93
CA ARG A 92 12.90 -15.91 -3.09
C ARG A 92 12.65 -15.37 -1.69
N ARG A 93 11.68 -14.44 -1.50
CA ARG A 93 11.28 -13.91 -0.18
C ARG A 93 10.36 -14.83 0.62
N THR A 94 9.66 -15.79 -0.01
CA THR A 94 8.74 -16.72 0.66
C THR A 94 9.41 -17.73 1.60
N HIS A 95 10.72 -17.65 1.81
CA HIS A 95 11.41 -18.45 2.82
C HIS A 95 11.49 -17.83 4.22
N HIS A 96 10.78 -16.74 4.50
CA HIS A 96 10.62 -16.27 5.86
C HIS A 96 9.52 -17.06 6.59
N HIS A 97 9.91 -17.81 7.62
CA HIS A 97 9.07 -18.64 8.48
C HIS A 97 8.00 -17.86 9.29
N GLN A 98 7.80 -16.57 9.04
CA GLN A 98 6.82 -15.74 9.73
C GLN A 98 5.58 -15.52 8.87
N GLY A 99 4.40 -15.70 9.51
CA GLY A 99 3.13 -15.29 8.91
C GLY A 99 3.04 -13.77 8.68
N PRO A 100 1.96 -13.28 8.03
CA PRO A 100 1.77 -11.88 7.73
C PRO A 100 1.84 -10.99 8.96
N MET A 101 2.23 -9.73 8.79
CA MET A 101 2.05 -8.71 9.83
C MET A 101 0.60 -8.21 9.77
N ARG A 102 -0.20 -8.52 10.80
CA ARG A 102 -1.63 -8.21 10.88
C ARG A 102 -1.84 -6.96 11.72
N ILE A 103 -2.38 -5.89 11.12
CA ILE A 103 -2.52 -4.58 11.74
C ILE A 103 -3.98 -4.14 11.69
N ALA A 104 -4.61 -3.96 12.85
CA ALA A 104 -5.91 -3.29 12.97
C ALA A 104 -5.70 -1.77 13.04
N VAL A 105 -6.46 -1.03 12.22
CA VAL A 105 -6.48 0.44 12.24
C VAL A 105 -7.78 0.89 12.89
N LEU A 106 -7.71 1.31 14.15
CA LEU A 106 -8.90 1.60 14.95
C LEU A 106 -8.76 2.90 15.74
N ASN A 107 -9.82 3.67 15.79
CA ASN A 107 -10.12 4.69 16.78
C ASN A 107 -11.63 4.83 16.90
N GLN A 108 -12.15 4.93 18.13
CA GLN A 108 -13.59 5.10 18.39
C GLN A 108 -14.12 6.46 17.93
N LYS A 109 -13.27 7.48 17.80
CA LYS A 109 -13.67 8.76 17.23
C LYS A 109 -13.85 8.64 15.72
N GLY A 110 -14.98 9.06 15.19
CA GLY A 110 -15.21 9.20 13.75
C GLY A 110 -14.31 10.28 13.14
N GLY A 111 -13.99 10.15 11.85
CA GLY A 111 -13.26 11.19 11.13
C GLY A 111 -11.77 11.34 11.48
N THR A 112 -11.14 10.38 12.17
CA THR A 112 -9.71 10.42 12.50
C THR A 112 -8.78 9.97 11.38
N GLY A 113 -9.34 9.65 10.20
CA GLY A 113 -8.55 9.23 9.03
C GLY A 113 -8.21 7.74 9.01
N LYS A 114 -8.97 6.86 9.66
CA LYS A 114 -8.75 5.40 9.68
C LYS A 114 -8.65 4.83 8.26
N THR A 115 -9.70 4.92 7.48
CA THR A 115 -9.74 4.40 6.09
C THR A 115 -8.68 5.04 5.21
N THR A 116 -8.47 6.38 5.31
CA THR A 116 -7.40 7.06 4.58
C THR A 116 -6.02 6.49 4.93
N THR A 117 -5.79 6.20 6.22
CA THR A 117 -4.55 5.60 6.70
C THR A 117 -4.38 4.19 6.18
N THR A 118 -5.44 3.35 6.30
CA THR A 118 -5.43 1.96 5.83
C THR A 118 -5.14 1.87 4.34
N VAL A 119 -5.85 2.65 3.52
CA VAL A 119 -5.68 2.69 2.07
C VAL A 119 -4.30 3.21 1.67
N SER A 120 -3.83 4.31 2.30
CA SER A 120 -2.54 4.90 1.95
C SER A 120 -1.37 3.99 2.33
N ILE A 121 -1.40 3.38 3.52
CA ILE A 121 -0.37 2.42 3.96
C ILE A 121 -0.41 1.17 3.06
N GLY A 122 -1.60 0.61 2.82
CA GLY A 122 -1.74 -0.57 1.98
C GLY A 122 -1.21 -0.35 0.56
N ALA A 123 -1.54 0.80 -0.03
CA ALA A 123 -1.04 1.18 -1.35
C ALA A 123 0.48 1.35 -1.38
N GLY A 124 1.06 2.04 -0.39
CA GLY A 124 2.50 2.25 -0.32
C GLY A 124 3.29 0.95 -0.12
N LEU A 125 2.80 0.04 0.73
CA LEU A 125 3.39 -1.30 0.92
C LEU A 125 3.30 -2.13 -0.37
N ALA A 126 2.16 -2.06 -1.08
CA ALA A 126 1.97 -2.76 -2.35
C ALA A 126 2.89 -2.22 -3.45
N GLU A 127 3.07 -0.88 -3.54
CA GLU A 127 4.05 -0.25 -4.43
C GLU A 127 5.50 -0.66 -4.10
N ALA A 128 5.81 -0.86 -2.81
CA ALA A 128 7.10 -1.40 -2.37
C ALA A 128 7.29 -2.90 -2.69
N GLY A 129 6.28 -3.55 -3.31
CA GLY A 129 6.34 -4.93 -3.81
C GLY A 129 5.86 -5.99 -2.82
N TYR A 130 5.27 -5.62 -1.69
CA TYR A 130 4.69 -6.54 -0.73
C TYR A 130 3.26 -6.90 -1.11
N ARG A 131 2.85 -8.15 -0.84
CA ARG A 131 1.46 -8.60 -1.01
C ARG A 131 0.64 -8.12 0.16
N VAL A 132 -0.34 -7.29 -0.11
CA VAL A 132 -1.16 -6.64 0.92
C VAL A 132 -2.62 -7.02 0.74
N LEU A 133 -3.25 -7.44 1.82
CA LEU A 133 -4.69 -7.59 1.92
C LEU A 133 -5.25 -6.50 2.83
N ILE A 134 -6.22 -5.74 2.33
CA ILE A 134 -7.06 -4.88 3.17
C ILE A 134 -8.39 -5.57 3.41
N ILE A 135 -8.80 -5.66 4.67
CA ILE A 135 -10.12 -6.15 5.06
C ILE A 135 -10.91 -4.98 5.61
N ASP A 136 -11.99 -4.62 4.92
CA ASP A 136 -12.90 -3.55 5.34
C ASP A 136 -13.93 -4.10 6.33
N VAL A 137 -13.75 -3.77 7.61
CA VAL A 137 -14.58 -4.24 8.73
C VAL A 137 -15.72 -3.25 9.05
N ASP A 138 -15.76 -2.11 8.34
CA ASP A 138 -16.82 -1.11 8.47
C ASP A 138 -17.97 -1.40 7.49
N SER A 139 -19.20 -1.43 7.99
CA SER A 139 -20.41 -1.60 7.17
C SER A 139 -20.60 -0.48 6.12
N GLN A 140 -19.90 0.63 6.28
CA GLN A 140 -19.95 1.74 5.31
C GLN A 140 -19.14 1.47 4.04
N GLY A 141 -18.29 0.45 3.98
CA GLY A 141 -17.58 0.01 2.79
C GLY A 141 -16.63 1.05 2.19
N HIS A 142 -16.04 1.92 3.00
CA HIS A 142 -15.28 3.08 2.54
C HIS A 142 -13.97 2.71 1.83
N VAL A 143 -13.36 1.55 2.13
CA VAL A 143 -12.15 1.08 1.42
C VAL A 143 -12.47 0.81 -0.05
N GLY A 144 -13.53 0.03 -0.31
CA GLY A 144 -13.97 -0.27 -1.67
C GLY A 144 -14.33 0.98 -2.47
N ILE A 145 -15.06 1.93 -1.83
CA ILE A 145 -15.43 3.21 -2.42
C ILE A 145 -14.17 4.01 -2.78
N SER A 146 -13.18 4.09 -1.88
CA SER A 146 -11.96 4.88 -2.05
C SER A 146 -11.07 4.37 -3.17
N LEU A 147 -11.03 3.05 -3.36
CA LEU A 147 -10.20 2.40 -4.39
C LEU A 147 -10.95 2.14 -5.70
N GLY A 148 -12.28 2.36 -5.71
CA GLY A 148 -13.14 2.08 -6.86
C GLY A 148 -13.27 0.59 -7.17
N CYS A 149 -13.13 -0.27 -6.16
CA CYS A 149 -13.29 -1.71 -6.31
C CYS A 149 -14.61 -2.18 -5.66
N LYS A 150 -15.28 -3.12 -6.34
CA LYS A 150 -16.52 -3.73 -5.87
C LYS A 150 -16.45 -5.23 -6.16
N GLY A 151 -16.72 -6.04 -5.15
CA GLY A 151 -16.79 -7.50 -5.28
C GLY A 151 -18.23 -8.00 -5.38
N ASN A 152 -18.38 -9.23 -5.84
CA ASN A 152 -19.67 -9.96 -5.78
C ASN A 152 -19.95 -10.46 -4.36
N TYR A 153 -18.90 -10.67 -3.57
CA TYR A 153 -18.97 -11.11 -2.18
C TYR A 153 -18.16 -10.15 -1.31
N SER A 154 -18.61 -10.00 -0.06
CA SER A 154 -18.01 -9.11 0.93
C SER A 154 -17.48 -9.88 2.14
N LEU A 155 -16.98 -9.17 3.14
CA LEU A 155 -16.57 -9.75 4.42
C LEU A 155 -17.70 -10.54 5.10
N TYR A 156 -18.97 -10.14 4.93
CA TYR A 156 -20.12 -10.90 5.41
C TYR A 156 -20.10 -12.34 4.87
N HIS A 157 -19.97 -12.49 3.57
CA HIS A 157 -19.98 -13.80 2.90
C HIS A 157 -18.79 -14.68 3.33
N LEU A 158 -17.62 -14.05 3.54
CA LEU A 158 -16.45 -14.74 4.08
C LEU A 158 -16.70 -15.25 5.50
N MET A 159 -17.20 -14.38 6.41
CA MET A 159 -17.32 -14.69 7.82
C MET A 159 -18.52 -15.59 8.15
N ILE A 160 -19.66 -15.31 7.53
CA ILE A 160 -20.94 -15.90 7.92
C ILE A 160 -21.34 -17.04 6.98
N GLU A 161 -21.14 -16.88 5.68
CA GLU A 161 -21.46 -17.90 4.70
C GLU A 161 -20.30 -18.86 4.42
N ASN A 162 -19.14 -18.64 5.04
CA ASN A 162 -17.91 -19.41 4.83
C ASN A 162 -17.48 -19.52 3.36
N LYS A 163 -17.72 -18.45 2.57
CA LYS A 163 -17.22 -18.38 1.20
C LYS A 163 -15.69 -18.38 1.19
N PRO A 164 -15.05 -19.03 0.23
CA PRO A 164 -13.59 -18.99 0.10
C PRO A 164 -13.05 -17.58 -0.02
N LEU A 165 -11.93 -17.28 0.65
CA LEU A 165 -11.29 -15.95 0.61
C LEU A 165 -11.08 -15.45 -0.83
N ALA A 166 -10.63 -16.32 -1.74
CA ALA A 166 -10.41 -15.98 -3.14
C ALA A 166 -11.67 -15.46 -3.87
N GLN A 167 -12.87 -15.85 -3.44
CA GLN A 167 -14.13 -15.37 -4.01
C GLN A 167 -14.55 -14.02 -3.41
N CYS A 168 -14.15 -13.75 -2.16
CA CYS A 168 -14.47 -12.51 -1.44
C CYS A 168 -13.42 -11.42 -1.66
N THR A 169 -12.33 -11.74 -2.34
CA THR A 169 -11.20 -10.83 -2.58
C THR A 169 -11.31 -10.18 -3.95
N VAL A 170 -11.05 -8.87 -4.00
CA VAL A 170 -10.98 -8.08 -5.23
C VAL A 170 -9.57 -7.51 -5.35
N SER A 171 -8.92 -7.71 -6.50
CA SER A 171 -7.64 -7.08 -6.78
C SER A 171 -7.84 -5.59 -7.10
N ALA A 172 -7.50 -4.72 -6.15
CA ALA A 172 -7.67 -3.28 -6.29
C ALA A 172 -6.53 -2.64 -7.09
N ARG A 173 -5.28 -3.09 -6.84
CA ARG A 173 -4.06 -2.66 -7.55
C ARG A 173 -3.07 -3.82 -7.59
N PRO A 174 -1.98 -3.74 -8.37
CA PRO A 174 -0.90 -4.71 -8.29
C PRO A 174 -0.44 -4.87 -6.84
N ASN A 175 -0.43 -6.10 -6.33
CA ASN A 175 -0.08 -6.47 -4.96
C ASN A 175 -1.03 -5.97 -3.86
N LEU A 176 -2.14 -5.34 -4.19
CA LEU A 176 -3.13 -4.84 -3.25
C LEU A 176 -4.47 -5.47 -3.52
N ASP A 177 -4.87 -6.34 -2.65
CA ASP A 177 -6.17 -7.00 -2.64
C ASP A 177 -7.05 -6.46 -1.52
N VAL A 178 -8.37 -6.50 -1.72
CA VAL A 178 -9.36 -6.00 -0.78
C VAL A 178 -10.46 -7.04 -0.58
N VAL A 179 -10.80 -7.33 0.67
CA VAL A 179 -12.10 -7.90 1.03
C VAL A 179 -13.01 -6.74 1.42
N PRO A 180 -14.01 -6.38 0.59
CA PRO A 180 -14.84 -5.22 0.84
C PRO A 180 -15.81 -5.45 2.00
N GLY A 181 -16.07 -4.38 2.76
CA GLY A 181 -17.22 -4.27 3.64
C GLY A 181 -18.43 -3.73 2.89
N ASP A 182 -19.62 -4.02 3.38
CA ASP A 182 -20.87 -3.48 2.89
C ASP A 182 -21.98 -3.52 3.98
N ASP A 183 -23.19 -3.05 3.64
CA ASP A 183 -24.32 -2.99 4.55
C ASP A 183 -24.71 -4.37 5.15
N SER A 184 -24.37 -5.48 4.50
CA SER A 184 -24.64 -6.82 5.01
C SER A 184 -23.89 -7.13 6.32
N LEU A 185 -22.82 -6.38 6.62
CA LEU A 185 -22.10 -6.48 7.89
C LEU A 185 -22.98 -6.14 9.11
N ALA A 186 -24.04 -5.34 8.93
CA ALA A 186 -25.01 -5.13 9.99
C ALA A 186 -25.74 -6.45 10.37
N SER A 187 -26.02 -7.30 9.38
CA SER A 187 -26.57 -8.63 9.62
C SER A 187 -25.55 -9.58 10.27
N ALA A 188 -24.26 -9.44 9.93
CA ALA A 188 -23.19 -10.18 10.60
C ALA A 188 -23.11 -9.85 12.08
N GLU A 189 -23.25 -8.58 12.48
CA GLU A 189 -23.33 -8.17 13.91
C GLU A 189 -24.44 -8.89 14.64
N ILE A 190 -25.65 -8.93 14.05
CA ILE A 190 -26.82 -9.60 14.63
C ILE A 190 -26.57 -11.11 14.74
N PHE A 191 -25.99 -11.72 13.71
CA PHE A 191 -25.65 -13.13 13.71
C PHE A 191 -24.63 -13.46 14.82
N LEU A 192 -23.53 -12.70 14.90
CA LEU A 192 -22.49 -12.87 15.91
C LEU A 192 -23.01 -12.67 17.33
N ALA A 193 -23.93 -11.71 17.54
CA ALA A 193 -24.55 -11.45 18.85
C ALA A 193 -25.37 -12.64 19.37
N ARG A 194 -25.90 -13.49 18.50
CA ARG A 194 -26.66 -14.69 18.85
C ARG A 194 -25.80 -15.90 19.16
N GLN A 195 -24.48 -15.84 18.86
CA GLN A 195 -23.56 -16.92 19.18
C GLN A 195 -23.20 -16.90 20.67
N SER A 196 -23.23 -18.04 21.32
CA SER A 196 -22.86 -18.18 22.73
C SER A 196 -21.36 -18.23 22.96
N GLU A 197 -20.61 -18.81 22.00
CA GLU A 197 -19.19 -19.07 22.12
C GLU A 197 -18.42 -18.50 20.90
N GLU A 198 -17.17 -18.12 21.13
CA GLU A 198 -16.16 -17.72 20.12
C GLU A 198 -16.64 -16.67 19.11
N ARG A 199 -17.65 -15.88 19.45
CA ARG A 199 -18.25 -14.86 18.58
C ARG A 199 -17.26 -13.77 18.12
N ASP A 200 -16.13 -13.63 18.79
CA ASP A 200 -15.03 -12.74 18.48
C ASP A 200 -13.90 -13.40 17.67
N LYS A 201 -14.01 -14.68 17.31
CA LYS A 201 -12.96 -15.45 16.62
C LYS A 201 -13.35 -15.90 15.19
N TYR A 202 -14.49 -15.49 14.68
CA TYR A 202 -14.96 -15.90 13.35
C TYR A 202 -13.96 -15.51 12.25
N LEU A 203 -13.46 -14.28 12.28
CA LEU A 203 -12.48 -13.81 11.29
C LEU A 203 -11.18 -14.64 11.37
N ARG A 204 -10.70 -14.92 12.58
CA ARG A 204 -9.51 -15.76 12.79
C ARG A 204 -9.72 -17.18 12.29
N ARG A 205 -10.93 -17.74 12.44
CA ARG A 205 -11.26 -19.08 11.97
C ARG A 205 -11.26 -19.19 10.45
N VAL A 206 -11.85 -18.19 9.74
CA VAL A 206 -11.97 -18.23 8.28
C VAL A 206 -10.68 -17.83 7.55
N LEU A 207 -9.84 -17.00 8.15
CA LEU A 207 -8.56 -16.58 7.56
C LEU A 207 -7.40 -17.50 7.97
N GLY A 208 -7.49 -18.15 9.13
CA GLY A 208 -6.41 -19.02 9.62
C GLY A 208 -5.06 -18.30 9.71
N GLU A 209 -3.99 -19.02 9.43
CA GLU A 209 -2.63 -18.48 9.35
C GLU A 209 -2.27 -17.91 7.97
N ASN A 210 -3.27 -17.51 7.15
CA ASN A 210 -3.06 -17.13 5.76
C ASN A 210 -1.66 -16.57 5.48
N ARG A 211 -0.87 -17.26 4.65
CA ARG A 211 0.52 -16.91 4.29
C ARG A 211 0.65 -16.35 2.87
N ASP A 212 -0.47 -16.11 2.20
CA ASP A 212 -0.47 -15.58 0.83
C ASP A 212 -0.13 -14.09 0.79
N TYR A 213 -0.21 -13.40 1.93
CA TYR A 213 0.07 -11.99 2.09
C TYR A 213 1.24 -11.74 3.04
N ASP A 214 1.95 -10.63 2.83
CA ASP A 214 3.01 -10.15 3.71
C ASP A 214 2.46 -9.23 4.80
N PHE A 215 1.41 -8.47 4.44
CA PHE A 215 0.67 -7.58 5.35
C PHE A 215 -0.84 -7.79 5.21
N ILE A 216 -1.54 -7.79 6.35
CA ILE A 216 -3.01 -7.74 6.39
C ILE A 216 -3.41 -6.53 7.22
N LEU A 217 -4.12 -5.59 6.60
CA LEU A 217 -4.63 -4.38 7.24
C LEU A 217 -6.13 -4.50 7.44
N LEU A 218 -6.62 -4.22 8.65
CA LEU A 218 -8.04 -4.25 8.98
C LEU A 218 -8.53 -2.82 9.21
N ASP A 219 -9.39 -2.32 8.31
CA ASP A 219 -10.03 -1.01 8.45
C ASP A 219 -11.24 -1.14 9.35
N CYS A 220 -11.13 -0.67 10.58
CA CYS A 220 -12.16 -0.82 11.61
C CYS A 220 -13.11 0.37 11.68
N GLY A 221 -14.39 0.11 11.88
CA GLY A 221 -15.37 1.15 12.16
C GLY A 221 -15.14 1.87 13.50
N PRO A 222 -15.89 2.96 13.80
CA PRO A 222 -15.65 3.78 15.00
C PRO A 222 -16.21 3.18 16.29
N SER A 223 -16.90 2.05 16.26
CA SER A 223 -17.51 1.40 17.42
C SER A 223 -16.65 0.24 17.95
N LEU A 224 -16.85 -0.19 19.20
CA LEU A 224 -16.35 -1.47 19.71
C LEU A 224 -17.39 -2.57 19.47
N SER A 225 -17.72 -2.79 18.21
CA SER A 225 -18.65 -3.81 17.77
C SER A 225 -18.06 -5.22 17.80
N LEU A 226 -18.86 -6.26 17.63
CA LEU A 226 -18.39 -7.64 17.50
C LEU A 226 -17.54 -7.84 16.26
N LEU A 227 -17.79 -7.10 15.18
CA LEU A 227 -16.95 -7.11 13.99
C LEU A 227 -15.55 -6.57 14.30
N ASN A 228 -15.47 -5.41 14.96
CA ASN A 228 -14.19 -4.85 15.38
C ASN A 228 -13.47 -5.74 16.42
N MET A 229 -14.23 -6.43 17.30
CA MET A 229 -13.62 -7.43 18.19
C MET A 229 -13.03 -8.60 17.41
N ASN A 230 -13.66 -9.08 16.35
CA ASN A 230 -13.11 -10.07 15.45
C ASN A 230 -11.82 -9.59 14.78
N ALA A 231 -11.79 -8.35 14.32
CA ALA A 231 -10.58 -7.74 13.74
C ALA A 231 -9.44 -7.68 14.76
N LEU A 232 -9.71 -7.24 15.99
CA LEU A 232 -8.72 -7.12 17.05
C LEU A 232 -8.21 -8.48 17.56
N THR A 233 -9.08 -9.50 17.62
CA THR A 233 -8.69 -10.88 17.98
C THR A 233 -7.82 -11.52 16.89
N PHE A 234 -8.00 -11.14 15.64
CA PHE A 234 -7.19 -11.62 14.52
C PHE A 234 -5.87 -10.86 14.37
N ALA A 235 -5.84 -9.55 14.68
CA ALA A 235 -4.65 -8.70 14.53
C ALA A 235 -3.57 -9.00 15.57
N ASP A 236 -2.31 -8.81 15.19
CA ASP A 236 -1.15 -8.82 16.09
C ASP A 236 -0.89 -7.44 16.68
N HIS A 237 -1.21 -6.41 15.90
CA HIS A 237 -0.85 -5.03 16.17
C HIS A 237 -2.03 -4.07 15.98
N LEU A 238 -2.01 -2.99 16.78
CA LEU A 238 -2.97 -1.89 16.70
C LEU A 238 -2.28 -0.60 16.28
N LEU A 239 -2.71 0.00 15.18
CA LEU A 239 -2.36 1.35 14.76
C LEU A 239 -3.54 2.29 15.05
N VAL A 240 -3.28 3.39 15.77
CA VAL A 240 -4.33 4.29 16.21
C VAL A 240 -4.15 5.68 15.58
N PRO A 241 -4.91 6.02 14.53
CA PRO A 241 -4.96 7.38 13.99
C PRO A 241 -5.67 8.31 14.98
N VAL A 242 -5.04 9.45 15.30
CA VAL A 242 -5.55 10.45 16.27
C VAL A 242 -5.53 11.83 15.62
N SER A 243 -6.69 12.46 15.50
CA SER A 243 -6.79 13.81 14.94
C SER A 243 -6.16 14.86 15.89
N CYS A 244 -5.32 15.74 15.35
CA CYS A 244 -4.67 16.85 16.08
C CYS A 244 -5.61 18.08 16.15
N ASP A 245 -6.85 17.90 16.57
CA ASP A 245 -7.83 18.96 16.80
C ASP A 245 -7.93 19.37 18.27
N TYR A 246 -8.70 20.43 18.56
CA TYR A 246 -8.90 20.97 19.92
C TYR A 246 -9.33 19.91 20.95
N LEU A 247 -9.97 18.84 20.52
CA LEU A 247 -10.42 17.76 21.41
C LEU A 247 -9.35 16.68 21.63
N SER A 248 -8.11 16.92 21.25
CA SER A 248 -7.01 15.93 21.31
C SER A 248 -6.74 15.44 22.75
N LEU A 249 -6.79 16.32 23.76
CA LEU A 249 -6.64 15.92 25.17
C LEU A 249 -7.74 14.97 25.63
N ILE A 250 -8.98 15.24 25.22
CA ILE A 250 -10.10 14.31 25.43
C ILE A 250 -9.89 13.06 24.58
N GLY A 251 -9.39 13.21 23.36
CA GLY A 251 -9.06 12.13 22.44
C GLY A 251 -7.99 11.18 23.00
N VAL A 252 -6.95 11.69 23.65
CA VAL A 252 -5.91 10.85 24.31
C VAL A 252 -6.53 9.99 25.41
N LYS A 253 -7.35 10.58 26.29
CA LYS A 253 -8.06 9.82 27.33
C LYS A 253 -8.99 8.76 26.72
N GLN A 254 -9.63 9.10 25.61
CA GLN A 254 -10.49 8.17 24.85
C GLN A 254 -9.68 7.01 24.28
N VAL A 255 -8.51 7.29 23.67
CA VAL A 255 -7.60 6.25 23.14
C VAL A 255 -7.13 5.32 24.26
N LEU A 256 -6.68 5.88 25.39
CA LEU A 256 -6.26 5.08 26.55
C LEU A 256 -7.43 4.23 27.07
N LYS A 257 -8.65 4.80 27.15
CA LYS A 257 -9.85 4.06 27.55
C LYS A 257 -10.16 2.94 26.54
N THR A 258 -10.05 3.23 25.26
CA THR A 258 -10.26 2.25 24.18
C THR A 258 -9.27 1.09 24.31
N ILE A 259 -7.97 1.35 24.41
CA ILE A 259 -6.94 0.33 24.57
C ILE A 259 -7.18 -0.49 25.84
N LYS A 260 -7.50 0.16 26.97
CA LYS A 260 -7.83 -0.52 28.23
C LYS A 260 -9.05 -1.42 28.09
N ASN A 261 -10.08 -0.96 27.38
CA ASN A 261 -11.28 -1.75 27.14
C ASN A 261 -11.01 -2.95 26.23
N ILE A 262 -10.24 -2.76 25.15
CA ILE A 262 -9.81 -3.84 24.27
C ILE A 262 -9.05 -4.90 25.06
N ASN A 263 -8.03 -4.52 25.82
CA ASN A 263 -7.21 -5.45 26.60
C ASN A 263 -7.98 -6.15 27.73
N LYS A 264 -9.10 -5.57 28.19
CA LYS A 264 -9.99 -6.26 29.15
C LYS A 264 -10.82 -7.37 28.52
N VAL A 265 -11.17 -7.21 27.25
CA VAL A 265 -12.05 -8.13 26.53
C VAL A 265 -11.23 -9.21 25.81
N LEU A 266 -10.05 -8.85 25.29
CA LEU A 266 -9.14 -9.81 24.67
C LEU A 266 -8.46 -10.64 25.77
N LEU A 267 -8.41 -11.94 25.58
CA LEU A 267 -7.68 -12.86 26.46
C LEU A 267 -6.14 -12.68 26.37
N HIS A 268 -5.67 -11.98 25.35
CA HIS A 268 -4.28 -11.58 25.16
C HIS A 268 -4.22 -10.09 24.78
N PRO A 269 -3.28 -9.32 25.34
CA PRO A 269 -3.18 -7.90 25.00
C PRO A 269 -2.70 -7.72 23.56
N ILE A 270 -3.42 -6.89 22.76
CA ILE A 270 -2.96 -6.48 21.46
C ILE A 270 -1.78 -5.50 21.61
N SER A 271 -0.74 -5.67 20.83
CA SER A 271 0.41 -4.78 20.85
C SER A 271 0.09 -3.45 20.15
N ILE A 272 0.32 -2.32 20.84
CA ILE A 272 0.23 -1.01 20.20
C ILE A 272 1.46 -0.85 19.30
N LEU A 273 1.22 -0.83 17.99
CA LEU A 273 2.25 -0.60 16.99
C LEU A 273 2.65 0.87 16.99
N GLY A 274 1.66 1.78 16.89
CA GLY A 274 1.89 3.20 16.91
C GLY A 274 0.62 4.03 17.07
N ILE A 275 0.83 5.26 17.53
CA ILE A 275 -0.18 6.32 17.55
C ILE A 275 0.16 7.26 16.40
N LEU A 276 -0.73 7.39 15.43
CA LEU A 276 -0.52 8.20 14.25
C LEU A 276 -1.28 9.52 14.35
N PRO A 277 -0.59 10.66 14.65
CA PRO A 277 -1.24 11.97 14.61
C PRO A 277 -1.67 12.30 13.18
N THR A 278 -2.95 12.65 12.99
CA THR A 278 -3.53 13.03 11.70
C THR A 278 -4.06 14.45 11.74
N PHE A 279 -4.31 15.04 10.58
CA PHE A 279 -4.79 16.43 10.45
C PHE A 279 -3.92 17.45 11.16
N TYR A 280 -2.60 17.21 11.18
CA TYR A 280 -1.64 18.11 11.78
C TYR A 280 -1.50 19.39 10.94
N ASP A 281 -1.79 20.54 11.53
CA ASP A 281 -1.57 21.85 10.90
C ASP A 281 -0.40 22.57 11.60
N MET A 282 0.70 22.73 10.87
CA MET A 282 1.93 23.39 11.34
C MET A 282 1.73 24.86 11.77
N ARG A 283 0.63 25.49 11.36
CA ARG A 283 0.29 26.89 11.70
C ARG A 283 -0.47 27.00 13.01
N ASN A 284 -0.87 25.86 13.59
CA ASN A 284 -1.75 25.83 14.75
C ASN A 284 -1.03 25.25 15.97
N ASN A 285 -0.83 26.06 17.00
CA ASN A 285 -0.22 25.66 18.27
C ASN A 285 -0.94 24.46 18.92
N ILE A 286 -2.25 24.34 18.72
CA ILE A 286 -3.05 23.21 19.23
C ILE A 286 -2.54 21.87 18.67
N SER A 287 -2.08 21.85 17.42
CA SER A 287 -1.51 20.63 16.82
C SER A 287 -0.19 20.23 17.51
N ASP A 288 0.66 21.18 17.83
CA ASP A 288 1.93 20.93 18.55
C ASP A 288 1.68 20.47 20.00
N GLU A 289 0.75 21.11 20.69
CA GLU A 289 0.33 20.70 22.04
C GLU A 289 -0.24 19.30 22.05
N SER A 290 -1.01 18.96 21.01
CA SER A 290 -1.55 17.61 20.83
C SER A 290 -0.45 16.56 20.70
N ILE A 291 0.56 16.83 19.87
CA ILE A 291 1.70 15.92 19.70
C ILE A 291 2.51 15.80 21.00
N LYS A 292 2.78 16.93 21.70
CA LYS A 292 3.48 16.91 22.99
C LYS A 292 2.73 16.04 24.00
N THR A 293 1.40 16.21 24.07
CA THR A 293 0.55 15.42 24.96
C THR A 293 0.58 13.94 24.60
N LEU A 294 0.44 13.59 23.31
CA LEU A 294 0.54 12.21 22.86
C LEU A 294 1.89 11.60 23.24
N LYS A 295 3.00 12.32 23.01
CA LYS A 295 4.35 11.86 23.38
C LYS A 295 4.50 11.67 24.89
N GLY A 296 3.85 12.50 25.71
CA GLY A 296 3.84 12.34 27.16
C GLY A 296 3.21 11.03 27.64
N TYR A 297 2.22 10.51 26.90
CA TYR A 297 1.53 9.25 27.26
C TYR A 297 2.07 8.01 26.54
N PHE A 298 2.50 8.16 25.28
CA PHE A 298 2.83 7.02 24.41
C PHE A 298 4.32 6.97 24.02
N HIS A 299 5.11 7.96 24.43
CA HIS A 299 6.56 8.04 24.25
C HIS A 299 6.99 7.81 22.79
N ASP A 300 7.78 6.77 22.58
CA ASP A 300 8.33 6.31 21.28
C ASP A 300 7.28 5.74 20.32
N LYS A 301 6.07 5.44 20.82
CA LYS A 301 4.97 4.94 19.98
C LYS A 301 4.28 6.03 19.14
N VAL A 302 4.61 7.33 19.35
CA VAL A 302 4.03 8.42 18.55
C VAL A 302 4.78 8.57 17.24
N LEU A 303 4.08 8.27 16.14
CA LEU A 303 4.61 8.31 14.79
C LEU A 303 4.70 9.76 14.24
N PRO A 304 5.48 9.98 13.16
CA PRO A 304 5.46 11.26 12.45
C PRO A 304 4.04 11.64 12.03
N PRO A 305 3.65 12.92 12.16
CA PRO A 305 2.28 13.33 11.89
C PRO A 305 1.96 13.38 10.39
N ILE A 306 0.70 13.07 10.05
CA ILE A 306 0.11 13.32 8.74
C ILE A 306 -0.46 14.72 8.71
N ARG A 307 0.12 15.60 7.89
CA ARG A 307 -0.31 16.98 7.76
C ARG A 307 -1.66 17.12 7.08
N VAL A 308 -2.39 18.18 7.42
CA VAL A 308 -3.62 18.55 6.68
C VAL A 308 -3.28 18.66 5.19
N ASN A 309 -4.01 17.92 4.35
CA ASN A 309 -3.82 17.93 2.91
C ASN A 309 -5.15 17.65 2.19
N THR A 310 -5.57 18.58 1.31
CA THR A 310 -6.81 18.46 0.54
C THR A 310 -6.77 17.28 -0.43
N ARG A 311 -5.60 16.94 -0.97
CA ARG A 311 -5.41 15.83 -1.90
C ARG A 311 -5.81 14.47 -1.32
N LEU A 312 -5.60 14.29 0.00
CA LEU A 312 -6.07 13.07 0.72
C LEU A 312 -7.59 12.95 0.75
N LYS A 313 -8.33 14.09 0.70
CA LYS A 313 -9.79 14.10 0.63
C LYS A 313 -10.31 13.97 -0.81
N GLU A 314 -9.53 14.41 -1.78
CA GLU A 314 -9.88 14.39 -3.20
C GLU A 314 -9.64 13.03 -3.84
N ALA A 315 -8.51 12.37 -3.52
CA ALA A 315 -8.11 11.08 -4.09
C ALA A 315 -9.23 10.02 -4.11
N PRO A 316 -10.00 9.79 -3.01
CA PRO A 316 -11.13 8.84 -3.02
C PRO A 316 -12.23 9.18 -4.03
N ARG A 317 -12.49 10.46 -4.31
CA ARG A 317 -13.48 10.88 -5.33
C ARG A 317 -13.06 10.44 -6.73
N HIS A 318 -11.75 10.34 -6.96
CA HIS A 318 -11.18 9.87 -8.21
C HIS A 318 -10.90 8.36 -8.20
N LYS A 319 -11.29 7.65 -7.11
CA LYS A 319 -11.02 6.21 -6.94
C LYS A 319 -9.53 5.87 -7.07
N GLN A 320 -8.68 6.75 -6.56
CA GLN A 320 -7.23 6.67 -6.64
C GLN A 320 -6.61 6.67 -5.24
N THR A 321 -5.45 6.01 -5.13
CA THR A 321 -4.60 6.15 -3.95
C THR A 321 -3.96 7.54 -3.94
N ILE A 322 -3.45 7.98 -2.79
CA ILE A 322 -2.74 9.27 -2.73
C ILE A 322 -1.48 9.28 -3.61
N PHE A 323 -0.85 8.12 -3.78
CA PHE A 323 0.36 7.97 -4.59
C PHE A 323 0.06 8.04 -6.10
N GLU A 324 -1.12 7.59 -6.53
CA GLU A 324 -1.60 7.74 -7.90
C GLU A 324 -2.09 9.16 -8.18
N PHE A 325 -2.87 9.73 -7.26
CA PHE A 325 -3.55 11.01 -7.46
C PHE A 325 -2.61 12.20 -7.33
N ALA A 326 -1.72 12.19 -6.34
CA ALA A 326 -0.87 13.34 -6.02
C ALA A 326 0.43 12.92 -5.31
N ARG A 327 1.29 12.19 -6.01
CA ARG A 327 2.54 11.61 -5.47
C ARG A 327 3.49 12.65 -4.84
N SER A 328 3.56 13.85 -5.40
CA SER A 328 4.40 14.95 -4.87
C SER A 328 3.76 15.73 -3.73
N SER A 329 2.53 15.38 -3.34
CA SER A 329 1.83 16.07 -2.25
C SER A 329 2.46 15.77 -0.89
N ARG A 330 2.27 16.70 0.06
CA ARG A 330 2.68 16.50 1.46
C ARG A 330 2.02 15.25 2.06
N GLY A 331 0.77 14.97 1.70
CA GLY A 331 0.05 13.79 2.17
C GLY A 331 0.71 12.48 1.71
N ALA A 332 1.12 12.39 0.45
CA ALA A 332 1.85 11.24 -0.08
C ALA A 332 3.22 11.08 0.62
N THR A 333 3.96 12.19 0.75
CA THR A 333 5.26 12.19 1.44
C THR A 333 5.14 11.75 2.91
N ASP A 334 4.10 12.20 3.62
CA ASP A 334 3.92 11.84 5.02
C ASP A 334 3.55 10.36 5.18
N TYR A 335 2.65 9.83 4.33
CA TYR A 335 2.34 8.39 4.34
C TYR A 335 3.52 7.53 3.88
N GLN A 336 4.36 8.00 2.96
CA GLN A 336 5.57 7.27 2.58
C GLN A 336 6.49 7.03 3.78
N LYS A 337 6.67 8.02 4.65
CA LYS A 337 7.46 7.85 5.89
C LYS A 337 6.89 6.78 6.81
N ILE A 338 5.55 6.67 6.87
CA ILE A 338 4.90 5.62 7.68
C ILE A 338 5.10 4.24 7.03
N VAL A 339 5.04 4.16 5.71
CA VAL A 339 5.34 2.93 4.98
C VAL A 339 6.78 2.49 5.21
N ASP A 340 7.75 3.40 5.07
CA ASP A 340 9.18 3.11 5.27
C ASP A 340 9.42 2.61 6.70
N TRP A 341 8.85 3.29 7.70
CA TRP A 341 8.91 2.86 9.10
C TRP A 341 8.29 1.47 9.33
N LEU A 342 7.14 1.16 8.72
CA LEU A 342 6.52 -0.18 8.82
C LEU A 342 7.41 -1.27 8.21
N LEU A 343 8.10 -0.98 7.13
CA LEU A 343 9.04 -1.90 6.51
C LEU A 343 10.23 -2.19 7.42
N GLU A 344 10.74 -1.18 8.12
CA GLU A 344 11.78 -1.35 9.14
C GLU A 344 11.29 -2.23 10.31
N GLN A 345 10.07 -1.99 10.82
CA GLN A 345 9.48 -2.81 11.88
C GLN A 345 9.32 -4.28 11.45
N ASN A 346 8.87 -4.51 10.21
CA ASN A 346 8.72 -5.86 9.69
C ASN A 346 10.08 -6.59 9.52
N GLN A 347 11.13 -5.86 9.14
CA GLN A 347 12.50 -6.41 9.07
C GLN A 347 13.03 -6.77 10.46
N GLN A 348 12.84 -5.91 11.46
CA GLN A 348 13.25 -6.17 12.85
C GLN A 348 12.50 -7.39 13.42
N ARG A 349 11.20 -7.52 13.14
CA ARG A 349 10.41 -8.70 13.52
C ARG A 349 11.00 -9.97 12.90
N ALA A 350 11.39 -9.94 11.63
CA ALA A 350 11.99 -11.09 10.96
C ALA A 350 13.34 -11.50 11.58
N GLN A 351 14.16 -10.51 11.97
CA GLN A 351 15.45 -10.76 12.64
C GLN A 351 15.29 -11.31 14.07
N ALA A 352 14.27 -10.88 14.81
CA ALA A 352 14.02 -11.32 16.18
C ALA A 352 13.51 -12.77 16.28
N SER A 353 13.07 -13.35 15.17
CA SER A 353 12.51 -14.73 15.11
C SER A 353 13.42 -15.71 14.38
N ALA A 354 14.55 -15.25 13.86
CA ALA A 354 15.61 -16.06 13.25
C ALA A 354 16.68 -16.42 14.29
#